data_28e96ccc0e979cb4575a9aa6fd69bc83
#
_entry.id   28e96ccc0e979cb4575a9aa6fd69bc83
#
_cell.length_a   1.000
_cell.length_b   1.000
_cell.length_c   1.000
_cell.angle_alpha   90.00
_cell.angle_beta   90.00
_cell.angle_gamma   90.00
#
_symmetry.space_group_name_H-M   'P 1'
#
loop_
_entity.id
_entity.type
_entity.pdbx_description
1 polymer ?
#
loop_
_entity_poly.entity_id
_entity_poly.type
_entity_poly.pdbx_seq_one_letter_code
_entity_poly.pdbx_strand_id
1 'polypeptide(L)'
;MKCNLSKKETYCYNIEYTKEEEAVSMEFREKCPEIAGTDLWKIFEKKAGDDHEFIAAVGEICYDGVILSKDVIRFFPTFTLHDGTHLAGVCKWMICLLGDKEDDLTVEEAAMLVMAACCHDIGMSVSDDQRKELEAELATGDYTEEWLEYFRKYPGDEVAYHESRTVTEEMLRKYIRENHSRRISEQLAHEWPDALTRRGIHRETLI
;
A
#
# COMPACT_ATOMS: atom_id res chain seq x y z
N MET A 1 11.83 -40.69 -54.43
CA MET A 1 12.40 -40.43 -53.09
C MET A 1 11.57 -39.36 -52.44
N LYS A 2 10.73 -39.74 -51.50
CA LYS A 2 9.81 -38.79 -50.76
C LYS A 2 10.52 -38.34 -49.52
N CYS A 3 10.77 -37.05 -49.36
CA CYS A 3 11.33 -36.46 -48.17
C CYS A 3 10.16 -36.16 -47.19
N ASN A 4 10.12 -36.83 -46.05
CA ASN A 4 9.18 -36.60 -44.96
C ASN A 4 9.64 -35.37 -44.19
N LEU A 5 8.86 -34.29 -44.22
CA LEU A 5 8.95 -33.16 -43.32
C LEU A 5 8.19 -33.52 -42.02
N SER A 6 8.92 -33.69 -40.95
CA SER A 6 8.37 -33.91 -39.63
C SER A 6 7.60 -32.66 -39.17
N LYS A 7 6.36 -32.89 -38.78
CA LYS A 7 5.54 -31.91 -38.09
C LYS A 7 6.22 -31.57 -36.76
N LYS A 8 6.66 -30.33 -36.60
CA LYS A 8 6.89 -29.74 -35.29
C LYS A 8 5.52 -29.60 -34.62
N GLU A 9 5.27 -30.36 -33.60
CA GLU A 9 4.18 -30.14 -32.67
C GLU A 9 4.49 -28.85 -31.93
N THR A 10 3.78 -27.78 -32.29
CA THR A 10 3.69 -26.56 -31.50
C THR A 10 2.81 -26.94 -30.30
N TYR A 11 3.43 -27.15 -29.14
CA TYR A 11 2.73 -27.22 -27.89
C TYR A 11 2.13 -25.84 -27.60
N CYS A 12 0.87 -25.66 -27.95
CA CYS A 12 0.07 -24.59 -27.38
C CYS A 12 -0.17 -24.97 -25.91
N TYR A 13 0.59 -24.39 -25.02
CA TYR A 13 0.18 -24.24 -23.64
C TYR A 13 -1.01 -23.28 -23.64
N ASN A 14 -2.21 -23.82 -23.80
CA ASN A 14 -3.42 -23.11 -23.42
C ASN A 14 -3.43 -23.09 -21.89
N ILE A 15 -2.98 -21.98 -21.37
CA ILE A 15 -2.97 -21.70 -19.95
C ILE A 15 -4.44 -21.49 -19.54
N GLU A 16 -4.99 -22.43 -18.77
CA GLU A 16 -6.25 -22.24 -18.04
C GLU A 16 -6.15 -21.18 -16.92
N TYR A 17 -5.00 -20.51 -16.81
CA TYR A 17 -4.74 -19.40 -15.86
C TYR A 17 -5.58 -18.16 -16.10
N THR A 18 -6.05 -17.92 -17.30
CA THR A 18 -6.71 -16.68 -17.71
C THR A 18 -8.06 -16.40 -17.03
N LYS A 19 -8.77 -17.42 -16.53
CA LYS A 19 -10.09 -17.20 -15.90
C LYS A 19 -10.03 -16.79 -14.44
N GLU A 20 -9.05 -17.28 -13.70
CA GLU A 20 -8.88 -16.91 -12.28
C GLU A 20 -8.29 -15.51 -12.16
N GLU A 21 -7.32 -15.16 -12.99
CA GLU A 21 -6.65 -13.85 -13.00
C GLU A 21 -7.56 -12.73 -13.52
N GLU A 22 -8.36 -12.96 -14.57
CA GLU A 22 -9.42 -12.05 -14.99
C GLU A 22 -10.46 -11.86 -13.87
N ALA A 23 -10.78 -12.93 -13.12
CA ALA A 23 -11.70 -12.88 -12.00
C ALA A 23 -11.18 -11.99 -10.87
N VAL A 24 -9.87 -12.02 -10.56
CA VAL A 24 -9.26 -11.19 -9.50
C VAL A 24 -9.24 -9.70 -9.91
N SER A 25 -8.93 -9.37 -11.17
CA SER A 25 -9.01 -7.99 -11.69
C SER A 25 -10.45 -7.47 -11.67
N MET A 26 -11.44 -8.30 -12.02
CA MET A 26 -12.86 -7.95 -11.88
C MET A 26 -13.26 -7.76 -10.42
N GLU A 27 -12.77 -8.60 -9.53
CA GLU A 27 -13.02 -8.52 -8.09
C GLU A 27 -12.50 -7.21 -7.48
N PHE A 28 -11.30 -6.74 -7.87
CA PHE A 28 -10.77 -5.45 -7.43
C PHE A 28 -11.66 -4.28 -7.89
N ARG A 29 -12.10 -4.28 -9.15
CA ARG A 29 -12.99 -3.23 -9.70
C ARG A 29 -14.34 -3.17 -8.98
N GLU A 30 -14.84 -4.31 -8.53
CA GLU A 30 -16.08 -4.39 -7.74
C GLU A 30 -15.85 -3.90 -6.30
N LYS A 31 -14.71 -4.23 -5.69
CA LYS A 31 -14.38 -3.88 -4.30
C LYS A 31 -13.89 -2.45 -4.12
N CYS A 32 -13.19 -1.90 -5.13
CA CYS A 32 -12.58 -0.57 -5.11
C CYS A 32 -12.91 0.24 -6.36
N PRO A 33 -14.20 0.45 -6.67
CA PRO A 33 -14.60 1.14 -7.90
C PRO A 33 -14.06 2.56 -8.01
N GLU A 34 -13.84 3.24 -6.88
CA GLU A 34 -13.30 4.60 -6.83
C GLU A 34 -11.87 4.63 -7.38
N ILE A 35 -11.02 3.69 -7.00
CA ILE A 35 -9.62 3.59 -7.46
C ILE A 35 -9.58 3.10 -8.90
N ALA A 36 -10.30 2.03 -9.21
CA ALA A 36 -10.37 1.45 -10.55
C ALA A 36 -10.94 2.44 -11.60
N GLY A 37 -11.74 3.40 -11.15
CA GLY A 37 -12.27 4.49 -11.99
C GLY A 37 -11.28 5.60 -12.29
N THR A 38 -10.12 5.68 -11.60
CA THR A 38 -9.13 6.76 -11.77
C THR A 38 -8.38 6.62 -13.10
N ASP A 39 -7.90 7.75 -13.63
CA ASP A 39 -7.11 7.73 -14.85
C ASP A 39 -5.73 7.09 -14.60
N LEU A 40 -5.17 7.25 -13.40
CA LEU A 40 -3.91 6.60 -13.02
C LEU A 40 -4.01 5.07 -13.08
N TRP A 41 -5.10 4.48 -12.54
CA TRP A 41 -5.35 3.05 -12.64
C TRP A 41 -5.52 2.61 -14.11
N LYS A 42 -6.29 3.35 -14.91
CA LYS A 42 -6.49 3.04 -16.34
C LYS A 42 -5.20 3.08 -17.15
N ILE A 43 -4.30 4.05 -16.86
CA ILE A 43 -2.97 4.11 -17.45
C ILE A 43 -2.16 2.89 -17.09
N PHE A 44 -2.16 2.51 -15.81
CA PHE A 44 -1.48 1.29 -15.34
C PHE A 44 -2.01 0.06 -16.07
N GLU A 45 -3.33 -0.21 -16.06
CA GLU A 45 -3.92 -1.37 -16.75
C GLU A 45 -3.62 -1.38 -18.25
N LYS A 46 -3.72 -0.24 -18.92
CA LYS A 46 -3.40 -0.13 -20.36
C LYS A 46 -1.95 -0.50 -20.64
N LYS A 47 -1.02 -0.11 -19.76
CA LYS A 47 0.42 -0.41 -19.90
C LYS A 47 0.75 -1.87 -19.51
N ALA A 48 0.04 -2.43 -18.54
CA ALA A 48 0.17 -3.83 -18.14
C ALA A 48 -0.37 -4.80 -19.21
N GLY A 49 -1.38 -4.37 -19.99
CA GLY A 49 -1.94 -5.17 -21.09
C GLY A 49 -2.53 -6.48 -20.57
N ASP A 50 -2.04 -7.62 -21.07
CA ASP A 50 -2.53 -8.95 -20.71
C ASP A 50 -1.78 -9.56 -19.52
N ASP A 51 -0.98 -8.80 -18.78
CA ASP A 51 -0.31 -9.27 -17.56
C ASP A 51 -1.27 -9.22 -16.36
N HIS A 52 -2.24 -10.15 -16.36
CA HIS A 52 -3.29 -10.22 -15.36
C HIS A 52 -2.75 -10.51 -13.96
N GLU A 53 -1.67 -11.31 -13.84
CA GLU A 53 -1.02 -11.60 -12.56
C GLU A 53 -0.46 -10.32 -11.92
N PHE A 54 0.16 -9.47 -12.71
CA PHE A 54 0.68 -8.19 -12.23
C PHE A 54 -0.43 -7.21 -11.85
N ILE A 55 -1.49 -7.13 -12.69
CA ILE A 55 -2.67 -6.29 -12.38
C ILE A 55 -3.33 -6.74 -11.08
N ALA A 56 -3.48 -8.05 -10.89
CA ALA A 56 -4.04 -8.64 -9.69
C ALA A 56 -3.22 -8.30 -8.44
N ALA A 57 -1.89 -8.46 -8.51
CA ALA A 57 -0.98 -8.17 -7.41
C ALA A 57 -1.01 -6.68 -6.99
N VAL A 58 -1.03 -5.76 -7.95
CA VAL A 58 -1.19 -4.32 -7.67
C VAL A 58 -2.56 -4.04 -7.05
N GLY A 59 -3.61 -4.68 -7.57
CA GLY A 59 -4.97 -4.55 -7.05
C GLY A 59 -5.10 -5.02 -5.59
N GLU A 60 -4.44 -6.11 -5.22
CA GLU A 60 -4.40 -6.63 -3.85
C GLU A 60 -3.79 -5.60 -2.88
N ILE A 61 -2.62 -5.07 -3.20
CA ILE A 61 -1.96 -4.04 -2.38
C ILE A 61 -2.82 -2.77 -2.26
N CYS A 62 -3.44 -2.34 -3.36
CA CYS A 62 -4.34 -1.19 -3.34
C CYS A 62 -5.60 -1.45 -2.49
N TYR A 63 -6.15 -2.66 -2.54
CA TYR A 63 -7.29 -3.05 -1.73
C TYR A 63 -6.96 -3.02 -0.23
N ASP A 64 -5.82 -3.58 0.16
CA ASP A 64 -5.33 -3.52 1.54
C ASP A 64 -5.17 -2.06 1.99
N GLY A 65 -4.60 -1.21 1.15
CA GLY A 65 -4.50 0.22 1.38
C GLY A 65 -5.86 0.87 1.65
N VAL A 66 -6.88 0.56 0.84
CA VAL A 66 -8.25 1.08 1.02
C VAL A 66 -8.89 0.58 2.31
N ILE A 67 -8.67 -0.68 2.69
CA ILE A 67 -9.24 -1.24 3.92
C ILE A 67 -8.57 -0.61 5.15
N LEU A 68 -7.24 -0.60 5.19
CA LEU A 68 -6.47 -0.07 6.32
C LEU A 68 -6.68 1.43 6.50
N SER A 69 -6.81 2.19 5.41
CA SER A 69 -7.04 3.64 5.50
C SER A 69 -8.36 3.99 6.20
N LYS A 70 -9.38 3.12 6.15
CA LYS A 70 -10.64 3.33 6.89
C LYS A 70 -10.46 3.30 8.40
N ASP A 71 -9.45 2.61 8.90
CA ASP A 71 -9.17 2.54 10.34
C ASP A 71 -8.45 3.78 10.87
N VAL A 72 -7.85 4.58 9.99
CA VAL A 72 -7.18 5.84 10.38
C VAL A 72 -8.14 6.77 11.14
N ILE A 73 -9.39 6.91 10.69
CA ILE A 73 -10.39 7.78 11.32
C ILE A 73 -10.74 7.35 12.76
N ARG A 74 -10.62 6.05 13.08
CA ARG A 74 -10.88 5.55 14.45
C ARG A 74 -9.90 6.14 15.44
N PHE A 75 -8.65 6.28 15.02
CA PHE A 75 -7.58 6.81 15.85
C PHE A 75 -7.38 8.33 15.70
N PHE A 76 -7.65 8.85 14.51
CA PHE A 76 -7.55 10.28 14.18
C PHE A 76 -8.91 10.88 13.77
N PRO A 77 -9.87 11.03 14.71
CA PRO A 77 -11.24 11.41 14.39
C PRO A 77 -11.39 12.83 13.84
N THR A 78 -10.37 13.67 13.95
CA THR A 78 -10.35 15.05 13.41
C THR A 78 -9.75 15.14 12.00
N PHE A 79 -9.27 14.01 11.45
CA PHE A 79 -8.70 13.99 10.12
C PHE A 79 -9.81 13.83 9.06
N THR A 80 -9.49 14.21 7.82
CA THR A 80 -10.34 13.91 6.67
C THR A 80 -10.55 12.40 6.57
N LEU A 81 -11.73 12.00 6.12
CA LEU A 81 -12.01 10.59 5.83
C LEU A 81 -10.96 10.05 4.85
N HIS A 82 -10.19 9.06 5.29
CA HIS A 82 -9.24 8.33 4.48
C HIS A 82 -9.96 7.09 3.92
N ASP A 83 -10.84 7.31 2.95
CA ASP A 83 -11.61 6.29 2.25
C ASP A 83 -11.21 6.21 0.77
N GLY A 84 -11.83 5.31 0.04
CA GLY A 84 -11.57 5.14 -1.39
C GLY A 84 -11.73 6.44 -2.20
N THR A 85 -12.64 7.34 -1.79
CA THR A 85 -12.85 8.63 -2.45
C THR A 85 -11.65 9.57 -2.25
N HIS A 86 -11.10 9.61 -1.03
CA HIS A 86 -9.89 10.38 -0.73
C HIS A 86 -8.70 9.86 -1.55
N LEU A 87 -8.48 8.54 -1.52
CA LEU A 87 -7.37 7.90 -2.24
C LEU A 87 -7.49 8.09 -3.76
N ALA A 88 -8.70 8.00 -4.32
CA ALA A 88 -8.97 8.35 -5.71
C ALA A 88 -8.65 9.83 -6.01
N GLY A 89 -8.90 10.72 -5.06
CA GLY A 89 -8.49 12.13 -5.13
C GLY A 89 -6.97 12.27 -5.21
N VAL A 90 -6.21 11.49 -4.41
CA VAL A 90 -4.73 11.47 -4.48
C VAL A 90 -4.25 10.99 -5.85
N CYS A 91 -4.81 9.89 -6.38
CA CYS A 91 -4.52 9.42 -7.74
C CYS A 91 -4.74 10.51 -8.80
N LYS A 92 -5.85 11.25 -8.68
CA LYS A 92 -6.16 12.36 -9.58
C LYS A 92 -5.12 13.49 -9.50
N TRP A 93 -4.69 13.85 -8.28
CA TRP A 93 -3.66 14.87 -8.11
C TRP A 93 -2.30 14.42 -8.67
N MET A 94 -1.93 13.14 -8.53
CA MET A 94 -0.72 12.60 -9.13
C MET A 94 -0.74 12.76 -10.66
N ILE A 95 -1.85 12.43 -11.33
CA ILE A 95 -2.01 12.67 -12.77
C ILE A 95 -1.90 14.16 -13.12
N CYS A 96 -2.54 15.04 -12.35
CA CYS A 96 -2.41 16.48 -12.58
C CYS A 96 -0.97 16.98 -12.47
N LEU A 97 -0.17 16.41 -11.57
CA LEU A 97 1.25 16.77 -11.39
C LEU A 97 2.14 16.21 -12.50
N LEU A 98 1.82 15.05 -13.03
CA LEU A 98 2.53 14.44 -14.17
C LEU A 98 2.28 15.26 -15.47
N GLY A 99 1.06 15.78 -15.64
CA GLY A 99 0.68 16.52 -16.85
C GLY A 99 0.92 15.68 -18.10
N ASP A 100 1.58 16.27 -19.10
CA ASP A 100 1.86 15.62 -20.40
C ASP A 100 2.85 14.44 -20.32
N LYS A 101 3.38 14.14 -19.11
CA LYS A 101 4.34 13.03 -18.90
C LYS A 101 3.68 11.71 -18.52
N GLU A 102 2.37 11.64 -18.44
CA GLU A 102 1.66 10.40 -18.09
C GLU A 102 1.93 9.26 -19.10
N ASP A 103 2.12 9.61 -20.36
CA ASP A 103 2.45 8.63 -21.43
C ASP A 103 3.89 8.10 -21.34
N ASP A 104 4.80 8.86 -20.72
CA ASP A 104 6.22 8.49 -20.56
C ASP A 104 6.44 7.47 -19.42
N LEU A 105 5.48 7.30 -18.52
CA LEU A 105 5.58 6.33 -17.42
C LEU A 105 5.82 4.91 -17.96
N THR A 106 6.71 4.17 -17.30
CA THR A 106 6.76 2.70 -17.44
C THR A 106 5.56 2.08 -16.74
N VAL A 107 5.31 0.79 -16.98
CA VAL A 107 4.23 0.09 -16.29
C VAL A 107 4.51 -0.04 -14.79
N GLU A 108 5.78 -0.23 -14.40
CA GLU A 108 6.22 -0.32 -13.02
C GLU A 108 6.05 1.03 -12.30
N GLU A 109 6.39 2.15 -12.94
CA GLU A 109 6.18 3.48 -12.38
C GLU A 109 4.70 3.78 -12.17
N ALA A 110 3.84 3.44 -13.13
CA ALA A 110 2.39 3.59 -13.00
C ALA A 110 1.84 2.73 -11.85
N ALA A 111 2.28 1.48 -11.72
CA ALA A 111 1.93 0.59 -10.61
C ALA A 111 2.35 1.17 -9.26
N MET A 112 3.61 1.63 -9.14
CA MET A 112 4.13 2.24 -7.92
C MET A 112 3.35 3.47 -7.51
N LEU A 113 2.98 4.35 -8.44
CA LEU A 113 2.19 5.54 -8.15
C LEU A 113 0.79 5.19 -7.62
N VAL A 114 0.12 4.19 -8.23
CA VAL A 114 -1.20 3.74 -7.75
C VAL A 114 -1.09 3.16 -6.34
N MET A 115 -0.13 2.26 -6.11
CA MET A 115 0.08 1.65 -4.79
C MET A 115 0.47 2.71 -3.75
N ALA A 116 1.37 3.64 -4.09
CA ALA A 116 1.74 4.74 -3.20
C ALA A 116 0.54 5.61 -2.85
N ALA A 117 -0.33 5.92 -3.82
CA ALA A 117 -1.57 6.66 -3.55
C ALA A 117 -2.51 5.92 -2.58
N CYS A 118 -2.60 4.60 -2.69
CA CYS A 118 -3.46 3.79 -1.82
C CYS A 118 -2.85 3.56 -0.42
N CYS A 119 -1.52 3.55 -0.31
CA CYS A 119 -0.83 3.13 0.91
C CYS A 119 -0.19 4.28 1.71
N HIS A 120 -0.19 5.54 1.21
CA HIS A 120 0.59 6.63 1.82
C HIS A 120 0.31 6.88 3.30
N ASP A 121 -0.90 6.64 3.76
CA ASP A 121 -1.35 6.93 5.14
C ASP A 121 -1.69 5.68 5.97
N ILE A 122 -1.54 4.46 5.41
CA ILE A 122 -1.89 3.24 6.17
C ILE A 122 -1.05 3.05 7.43
N GLY A 123 0.16 3.61 7.48
CA GLY A 123 0.98 3.63 8.70
C GLY A 123 0.37 4.40 9.86
N MET A 124 -0.67 5.23 9.61
CA MET A 124 -1.47 5.87 10.65
C MET A 124 -2.57 4.96 11.21
N SER A 125 -2.88 3.85 10.55
CA SER A 125 -3.77 2.82 11.08
C SER A 125 -3.12 2.12 12.29
N VAL A 126 -3.91 1.87 13.33
CA VAL A 126 -3.44 1.23 14.57
C VAL A 126 -4.50 0.28 15.08
N SER A 127 -4.16 -1.00 15.16
CA SER A 127 -5.00 -1.98 15.83
C SER A 127 -4.89 -1.87 17.35
N ASP A 128 -5.86 -2.43 18.09
CA ASP A 128 -5.82 -2.46 19.55
C ASP A 128 -4.60 -3.25 20.09
N ASP A 129 -4.12 -4.23 19.35
CA ASP A 129 -2.95 -5.01 19.75
C ASP A 129 -1.66 -4.26 19.48
N GLN A 130 -1.51 -3.60 18.33
CA GLN A 130 -0.39 -2.70 18.05
C GLN A 130 -0.32 -1.55 19.07
N ARG A 131 -1.47 -1.02 19.49
CA ARG A 131 -1.51 -0.03 20.56
C ARG A 131 -0.91 -0.56 21.86
N LYS A 132 -1.32 -1.76 22.28
CA LYS A 132 -0.78 -2.40 23.49
C LYS A 132 0.72 -2.68 23.39
N GLU A 133 1.19 -3.08 22.20
CA GLU A 133 2.62 -3.29 21.95
C GLU A 133 3.42 -1.99 22.13
N LEU A 134 2.97 -0.88 21.53
CA LEU A 134 3.59 0.43 21.69
C LEU A 134 3.58 0.93 23.14
N GLU A 135 2.49 0.70 23.88
CA GLU A 135 2.41 1.00 25.31
C GLU A 135 3.36 0.12 26.14
N ALA A 136 3.49 -1.16 25.77
CA ALA A 136 4.39 -2.10 26.45
C ALA A 136 5.86 -1.78 26.20
N GLU A 137 6.24 -1.36 25.02
CA GLU A 137 7.60 -0.91 24.71
C GLU A 137 8.05 0.22 25.63
N LEU A 138 7.20 1.24 25.82
CA LEU A 138 7.50 2.33 26.75
C LEU A 138 7.61 1.85 28.20
N ALA A 139 6.82 0.87 28.59
CA ALA A 139 6.81 0.36 29.96
C ALA A 139 8.11 -0.38 30.34
N THR A 140 8.85 -0.93 29.38
CA THR A 140 10.14 -1.60 29.61
C THR A 140 11.23 -0.63 30.07
N GLY A 141 11.15 0.63 29.63
CA GLY A 141 12.21 1.65 29.82
C GLY A 141 13.36 1.55 28.85
N ASP A 142 13.39 0.51 28.00
CA ASP A 142 14.33 0.36 26.89
C ASP A 142 13.68 0.94 25.63
N TYR A 143 13.83 2.24 25.46
CA TYR A 143 13.18 2.94 24.35
C TYR A 143 13.84 2.59 23.01
N THR A 144 13.00 2.30 22.02
CA THR A 144 13.43 2.19 20.63
C THR A 144 13.96 3.54 20.12
N GLU A 145 14.70 3.54 18.99
CA GLU A 145 15.23 4.79 18.41
C GLU A 145 14.07 5.73 18.04
N GLU A 146 12.94 5.21 17.59
CA GLU A 146 11.73 5.96 17.27
C GLU A 146 11.16 6.71 18.48
N TRP A 147 11.10 6.05 19.64
CA TRP A 147 10.68 6.70 20.89
C TRP A 147 11.69 7.74 21.37
N LEU A 148 12.98 7.48 21.22
CA LEU A 148 14.02 8.44 21.54
C LEU A 148 13.97 9.68 20.63
N GLU A 149 13.73 9.50 19.32
CA GLU A 149 13.51 10.61 18.37
C GLU A 149 12.27 11.41 18.72
N TYR A 150 11.18 10.72 19.06
CA TYR A 150 9.94 11.35 19.49
C TYR A 150 10.13 12.22 20.74
N PHE A 151 10.75 11.70 21.77
CA PHE A 151 11.00 12.45 23.01
C PHE A 151 11.99 13.61 22.84
N ARG A 152 12.98 13.47 21.96
CA ARG A 152 13.83 14.61 21.57
C ARG A 152 13.01 15.76 20.96
N LYS A 153 11.97 15.42 20.21
CA LYS A 153 11.07 16.40 19.56
C LYS A 153 10.01 16.92 20.51
N TYR A 154 9.54 16.09 21.43
CA TYR A 154 8.47 16.39 22.38
C TYR A 154 8.91 16.13 23.83
N PRO A 155 9.88 16.90 24.39
CA PRO A 155 10.42 16.64 25.73
C PRO A 155 9.39 16.81 26.84
N GLY A 156 8.33 17.59 26.64
CA GLY A 156 7.22 17.69 27.59
C GLY A 156 6.41 16.41 27.73
N ASP A 157 6.27 15.64 26.66
CA ASP A 157 5.59 14.35 26.69
C ASP A 157 6.44 13.30 27.43
N GLU A 158 7.78 13.36 27.31
CA GLU A 158 8.69 12.50 28.06
C GLU A 158 8.55 12.74 29.59
N VAL A 159 8.57 14.02 30.01
CA VAL A 159 8.37 14.38 31.41
C VAL A 159 7.02 13.89 31.92
N ALA A 160 5.94 14.16 31.18
CA ALA A 160 4.59 13.72 31.53
C ALA A 160 4.48 12.19 31.67
N TYR A 161 5.14 11.45 30.78
CA TYR A 161 5.20 9.99 30.86
C TYR A 161 5.97 9.52 32.10
N HIS A 162 7.13 10.11 32.40
CA HIS A 162 7.91 9.72 33.59
C HIS A 162 7.20 10.00 34.89
N GLU A 163 6.37 11.05 34.95
CA GLU A 163 5.58 11.41 36.11
C GLU A 163 4.36 10.50 36.32
N SER A 164 3.62 10.23 35.23
CA SER A 164 2.34 9.47 35.31
C SER A 164 2.47 7.98 35.04
N ARG A 165 3.53 7.55 34.35
CA ARG A 165 3.69 6.21 33.77
C ARG A 165 2.51 5.80 32.88
N THR A 166 1.88 6.80 32.26
CA THR A 166 0.72 6.60 31.39
C THR A 166 0.99 7.18 30.00
N VAL A 167 0.78 6.36 28.98
CA VAL A 167 0.78 6.80 27.59
C VAL A 167 -0.58 7.44 27.31
N THR A 168 -0.58 8.72 27.01
CA THR A 168 -1.82 9.41 26.64
C THR A 168 -2.14 9.15 25.18
N GLU A 169 -3.42 9.21 24.81
CA GLU A 169 -3.82 9.11 23.39
C GLU A 169 -3.18 10.19 22.52
N GLU A 170 -2.96 11.38 23.08
CA GLU A 170 -2.32 12.46 22.35
C GLU A 170 -0.84 12.16 22.04
N MET A 171 -0.10 11.62 23.01
CA MET A 171 1.28 11.16 22.81
C MET A 171 1.33 10.10 21.70
N LEU A 172 0.45 9.11 21.80
CA LEU A 172 0.42 8.01 20.85
C LEU A 172 0.06 8.49 19.43
N ARG A 173 -0.91 9.40 19.30
CA ARG A 173 -1.24 10.03 18.01
C ARG A 173 -0.06 10.79 17.40
N LYS A 174 0.65 11.58 18.20
CA LYS A 174 1.85 12.29 17.74
C LYS A 174 2.94 11.31 17.30
N TYR A 175 3.21 10.30 18.11
CA TYR A 175 4.22 9.27 17.81
C TYR A 175 3.90 8.54 16.48
N ILE A 176 2.67 8.08 16.32
CA ILE A 176 2.23 7.38 15.10
C ILE A 176 2.34 8.30 13.89
N ARG A 177 1.91 9.56 14.00
CA ARG A 177 2.00 10.53 12.91
C ARG A 177 3.45 10.82 12.49
N GLU A 178 4.38 10.88 13.42
CA GLU A 178 5.81 11.09 13.12
C GLU A 178 6.44 9.87 12.44
N ASN A 179 5.96 8.68 12.75
CA ASN A 179 6.55 7.43 12.29
C ASN A 179 5.69 6.71 11.22
N HIS A 180 4.59 7.33 10.72
CA HIS A 180 3.65 6.62 9.85
C HIS A 180 4.28 6.08 8.57
N SER A 181 5.22 6.78 7.95
CA SER A 181 5.89 6.30 6.74
C SER A 181 6.67 4.99 6.98
N ARG A 182 7.40 4.89 8.10
CA ARG A 182 8.13 3.65 8.47
C ARG A 182 7.18 2.49 8.75
N ARG A 183 5.99 2.78 9.26
CA ARG A 183 4.99 1.78 9.62
C ARG A 183 4.21 1.21 8.43
N ILE A 184 4.31 1.80 7.24
CA ILE A 184 3.63 1.29 6.02
C ILE A 184 4.01 -0.18 5.77
N SER A 185 5.30 -0.53 5.86
CA SER A 185 5.77 -1.89 5.64
C SER A 185 5.26 -2.90 6.68
N GLU A 186 5.02 -2.44 7.91
CA GLU A 186 4.46 -3.25 9.01
C GLU A 186 2.96 -3.51 8.79
N GLN A 187 2.24 -2.50 8.27
CA GLN A 187 0.81 -2.62 7.98
C GLN A 187 0.53 -3.55 6.81
N LEU A 188 1.41 -3.59 5.81
CA LEU A 188 1.36 -4.55 4.70
C LEU A 188 1.99 -5.90 5.12
N ALA A 189 1.47 -6.48 6.23
CA ALA A 189 2.04 -7.68 6.86
C ALA A 189 1.86 -8.97 6.04
N HIS A 190 1.11 -8.94 4.94
CA HIS A 190 0.90 -10.08 4.06
C HIS A 190 2.17 -10.46 3.29
N GLU A 191 2.18 -11.69 2.77
CA GLU A 191 3.21 -12.13 1.84
C GLU A 191 3.22 -11.18 0.62
N TRP A 192 4.39 -10.61 0.33
CA TRP A 192 4.52 -9.68 -0.78
C TRP A 192 4.41 -10.44 -2.10
N PRO A 193 3.53 -10.01 -3.03
CA PRO A 193 3.29 -10.77 -4.25
C PRO A 193 4.56 -10.95 -5.11
N ASP A 194 4.85 -12.19 -5.51
CA ASP A 194 5.99 -12.52 -6.36
C ASP A 194 5.97 -11.78 -7.71
N ALA A 195 4.79 -11.49 -8.24
CA ALA A 195 4.61 -10.73 -9.47
C ALA A 195 5.21 -9.33 -9.37
N LEU A 196 5.13 -8.68 -8.22
CA LEU A 196 5.75 -7.38 -7.94
C LEU A 196 7.27 -7.50 -7.83
N THR A 197 7.74 -8.50 -7.08
CA THR A 197 9.18 -8.75 -6.88
C THR A 197 9.90 -9.05 -8.19
N ARG A 198 9.30 -9.85 -9.09
CA ARG A 198 9.85 -10.14 -10.42
C ARG A 198 10.01 -8.89 -11.30
N ARG A 199 9.26 -7.83 -11.03
CA ARG A 199 9.37 -6.54 -11.71
C ARG A 199 10.24 -5.51 -10.96
N GLY A 200 10.95 -5.95 -9.91
CA GLY A 200 11.81 -5.08 -9.10
C GLY A 200 11.06 -4.15 -8.16
N ILE A 201 9.77 -4.38 -7.95
CA ILE A 201 8.95 -3.63 -7.00
C ILE A 201 8.97 -4.39 -5.67
N HIS A 202 9.65 -3.83 -4.70
CA HIS A 202 9.78 -4.38 -3.36
C HIS A 202 8.94 -3.57 -2.37
N ARG A 203 8.57 -4.18 -1.25
CA ARG A 203 7.75 -3.53 -0.21
C ARG A 203 8.37 -2.20 0.24
N GLU A 204 9.68 -2.16 0.40
CA GLU A 204 10.45 -1.00 0.84
C GLU A 204 10.41 0.17 -0.15
N THR A 205 10.01 -0.07 -1.39
CA THR A 205 9.87 1.01 -2.40
C THR A 205 8.60 1.85 -2.25
N LEU A 206 7.67 1.45 -1.35
CA LEU A 206 6.46 2.21 -1.02
C LEU A 206 6.63 3.17 0.17
N ILE A 207 7.81 3.21 0.77
CA ILE A 207 8.13 4.00 1.98
C ILE A 207 8.73 5.35 1.64
#